data_0fa2a1051fc0ae5e76c2aa5df152a2dd
#
_entry.id   0fa2a1051fc0ae5e76c2aa5df152a2dd
#
_cell.length_a   1.000
_cell.length_b   1.000
_cell.length_c   1.000
_cell.angle_alpha   90.00
_cell.angle_beta   90.00
_cell.angle_gamma   90.00
#
_symmetry.space_group_name_H-M   'P 1'
#
loop_
_entity.id
_entity.type
_entity.pdbx_description
1 polymer ?
#
loop_
_entity_poly.entity_id
_entity_poly.type
_entity_poly.pdbx_seq_one_letter_code
_entity_poly.pdbx_strand_id
1 'polypeptide(L)'
;MTKYGVVGTGYFGAELARFMSKVEGAKITAIYDPVNAAPIAKELNCVATATMEALCTHPDVDCVIIASPNYLHKAPVIAAAKAGKHVFCEKPIALNYQDCKDMVDACKEAGVTFMAGHVMNFFHGVRHAKALIKAGEIGEVTQVHTKRNGFEDVQDEISWKKIRAKSGGHLYHHIHELDCTLFIMDETPSLVSMAAGNVAHKGEKFGDEDDVVLITLEFESGRFATLQWGSSFHYPEHYVLIEGTTGAILIDMQNTAGYLIKAGKKHTFLCMKARRRMMIVATVTYPARWMAQSLMVNPVNVRRCGSHQL
;
A
#
# COMPACT_ATOMS: atom_id res chain seq x y z
N MET A 1 -21.98 -1.07 16.11
CA MET A 1 -21.54 0.03 15.23
C MET A 1 -20.16 0.44 15.69
N THR A 2 -19.14 0.27 14.85
CA THR A 2 -17.74 0.60 15.17
C THR A 2 -17.51 2.10 15.01
N LYS A 3 -16.88 2.72 15.99
CA LYS A 3 -16.60 4.15 16.05
C LYS A 3 -15.16 4.40 15.64
N TYR A 4 -14.95 5.25 14.66
CA TYR A 4 -13.63 5.54 14.07
C TYR A 4 -13.18 6.96 14.39
N GLY A 5 -11.91 7.08 14.79
CA GLY A 5 -11.17 8.33 14.80
C GLY A 5 -10.26 8.43 13.56
N VAL A 6 -10.04 9.62 13.02
CA VAL A 6 -9.17 9.82 11.84
C VAL A 6 -8.06 10.82 12.17
N VAL A 7 -6.81 10.36 12.07
CA VAL A 7 -5.59 11.18 12.21
C VAL A 7 -5.06 11.51 10.82
N GLY A 8 -5.07 12.80 10.48
CA GLY A 8 -4.68 13.29 9.16
C GLY A 8 -5.89 13.37 8.21
N THR A 9 -6.31 14.60 7.91
CA THR A 9 -7.40 14.90 6.97
C THR A 9 -6.93 15.79 5.82
N GLY A 10 -5.71 15.52 5.34
CA GLY A 10 -5.31 15.93 4.00
C GLY A 10 -6.23 15.32 2.95
N TYR A 11 -5.96 15.53 1.66
CA TYR A 11 -6.85 15.08 0.58
C TYR A 11 -7.34 13.64 0.76
N PHE A 12 -6.42 12.68 0.97
CA PHE A 12 -6.79 11.27 1.03
C PHE A 12 -7.50 10.90 2.35
N GLY A 13 -7.03 11.41 3.49
CA GLY A 13 -7.65 11.10 4.79
C GLY A 13 -9.06 11.67 4.91
N ALA A 14 -9.33 12.85 4.35
CA ALA A 14 -10.68 13.40 4.29
C ALA A 14 -11.61 12.54 3.42
N GLU A 15 -11.14 12.10 2.25
CA GLU A 15 -11.91 11.18 1.39
C GLU A 15 -12.19 9.84 2.10
N LEU A 16 -11.20 9.28 2.79
CA LEU A 16 -11.35 8.05 3.54
C LEU A 16 -12.39 8.20 4.67
N ALA A 17 -12.36 9.32 5.40
CA ALA A 17 -13.37 9.63 6.41
C ALA A 17 -14.79 9.73 5.83
N ARG A 18 -14.93 10.43 4.68
CA ARG A 18 -16.22 10.53 3.95
C ARG A 18 -16.73 9.18 3.47
N PHE A 19 -15.83 8.30 3.02
CA PHE A 19 -16.23 6.95 2.62
C PHE A 19 -16.65 6.11 3.81
N MET A 20 -15.86 6.13 4.89
CA MET A 20 -16.17 5.37 6.10
C MET A 20 -17.51 5.81 6.72
N SER A 21 -17.85 7.09 6.67
CA SER A 21 -19.15 7.58 7.16
C SER A 21 -20.38 7.03 6.42
N LYS A 22 -20.17 6.46 5.22
CA LYS A 22 -21.23 5.85 4.38
C LYS A 22 -21.29 4.33 4.51
N VAL A 23 -20.43 3.73 5.31
CA VAL A 23 -20.40 2.28 5.54
C VAL A 23 -21.40 1.92 6.62
N GLU A 24 -22.26 0.96 6.34
CA GLU A 24 -23.17 0.41 7.33
C GLU A 24 -22.37 -0.17 8.51
N GLY A 25 -22.78 0.14 9.73
CA GLY A 25 -22.07 -0.30 10.93
C GLY A 25 -20.83 0.51 11.32
N ALA A 26 -20.44 1.54 10.54
CA ALA A 26 -19.33 2.44 10.84
C ALA A 26 -19.82 3.86 11.16
N LYS A 27 -19.11 4.55 12.07
CA LYS A 27 -19.34 5.95 12.39
C LYS A 27 -18.00 6.67 12.61
N ILE A 28 -17.80 7.81 11.97
CA ILE A 28 -16.71 8.72 12.32
C ILE A 28 -17.13 9.53 13.54
N THR A 29 -16.35 9.49 14.60
CA THR A 29 -16.67 10.16 15.88
C THR A 29 -15.70 11.26 16.26
N ALA A 30 -14.43 11.17 15.79
CA ALA A 30 -13.41 12.16 16.07
C ALA A 30 -12.44 12.33 14.89
N ILE A 31 -11.92 13.52 14.72
CA ILE A 31 -10.91 13.87 13.71
C ILE A 31 -9.82 14.69 14.34
N TYR A 32 -8.59 14.42 13.96
CA TYR A 32 -7.43 15.26 14.24
C TYR A 32 -6.64 15.56 12.96
N ASP A 33 -6.40 16.82 12.73
CA ASP A 33 -5.47 17.34 11.73
C ASP A 33 -5.07 18.75 12.17
N PRO A 34 -3.79 19.13 12.13
CA PRO A 34 -3.36 20.44 12.62
C PRO A 34 -3.92 21.63 11.80
N VAL A 35 -4.43 21.37 10.59
CA VAL A 35 -4.90 22.41 9.66
C VAL A 35 -6.37 22.21 9.28
N ASN A 36 -6.77 20.99 8.93
CA ASN A 36 -8.03 20.73 8.24
C ASN A 36 -9.08 19.99 9.08
N ALA A 37 -8.87 19.78 10.38
CA ALA A 37 -9.80 18.99 11.20
C ALA A 37 -11.20 19.63 11.30
N ALA A 38 -11.28 20.92 11.57
CA ALA A 38 -12.56 21.59 11.88
C ALA A 38 -13.59 21.53 10.74
N PRO A 39 -13.27 21.85 9.47
CA PRO A 39 -14.23 21.78 8.38
C PRO A 39 -14.73 20.36 8.13
N ILE A 40 -13.86 19.36 8.17
CA ILE A 40 -14.24 17.95 7.94
C ILE A 40 -15.04 17.40 9.13
N ALA A 41 -14.71 17.78 10.37
CA ALA A 41 -15.48 17.37 11.54
C ALA A 41 -16.90 17.96 11.50
N LYS A 42 -17.06 19.21 11.09
CA LYS A 42 -18.37 19.84 10.88
C LYS A 42 -19.17 19.12 9.79
N GLU A 43 -18.53 18.79 8.66
CA GLU A 43 -19.17 18.07 7.55
C GLU A 43 -19.68 16.69 8.00
N LEU A 44 -18.91 15.96 8.78
CA LEU A 44 -19.21 14.59 9.21
C LEU A 44 -19.96 14.52 10.55
N ASN A 45 -20.29 15.68 11.14
CA ASN A 45 -20.95 15.79 12.43
C ASN A 45 -20.24 14.99 13.54
N CYS A 46 -18.93 15.22 13.69
CA CYS A 46 -18.07 14.58 14.68
C CYS A 46 -17.16 15.62 15.39
N VAL A 47 -16.36 15.16 16.35
CA VAL A 47 -15.50 16.03 17.16
C VAL A 47 -14.18 16.32 16.43
N ALA A 48 -13.76 17.58 16.36
CA ALA A 48 -12.38 17.94 16.07
C ALA A 48 -11.60 17.98 17.38
N THR A 49 -10.61 17.10 17.54
CA THR A 49 -9.78 17.06 18.75
C THR A 49 -8.61 18.05 18.64
N ALA A 50 -8.17 18.58 19.78
CA ALA A 50 -7.09 19.56 19.83
C ALA A 50 -5.70 18.92 19.58
N THR A 51 -5.54 17.64 19.94
CA THR A 51 -4.27 16.90 19.76
C THR A 51 -4.53 15.50 19.22
N MET A 52 -3.52 14.88 18.64
CA MET A 52 -3.52 13.50 18.19
C MET A 52 -3.76 12.54 19.35
N GLU A 53 -3.14 12.80 20.49
CA GLU A 53 -3.30 12.01 21.72
C GLU A 53 -4.74 12.04 22.23
N ALA A 54 -5.38 13.23 22.19
CA ALA A 54 -6.77 13.37 22.59
C ALA A 54 -7.71 12.55 21.69
N LEU A 55 -7.40 12.40 20.39
CA LEU A 55 -8.12 11.52 19.50
C LEU A 55 -7.88 10.05 19.85
N CYS A 56 -6.62 9.63 20.01
CA CYS A 56 -6.26 8.24 20.28
C CYS A 56 -6.83 7.74 21.62
N THR A 57 -7.01 8.62 22.60
CA THR A 57 -7.60 8.29 23.91
C THR A 57 -9.09 8.59 24.01
N HIS A 58 -9.72 9.08 22.96
CA HIS A 58 -11.12 9.48 22.98
C HIS A 58 -12.04 8.29 23.32
N PRO A 59 -12.96 8.42 24.28
CA PRO A 59 -13.81 7.30 24.73
C PRO A 59 -14.73 6.76 23.64
N ASP A 60 -15.16 7.62 22.72
CA ASP A 60 -16.02 7.26 21.59
C ASP A 60 -15.23 6.87 20.34
N VAL A 61 -14.01 6.34 20.48
CA VAL A 61 -13.22 5.78 19.36
C VAL A 61 -12.87 4.34 19.69
N ASP A 62 -13.19 3.42 18.78
CA ASP A 62 -12.85 1.99 18.86
C ASP A 62 -11.63 1.69 17.98
N CYS A 63 -11.53 2.38 16.82
CA CYS A 63 -10.47 2.19 15.84
C CYS A 63 -9.95 3.54 15.33
N VAL A 64 -8.64 3.68 15.22
CA VAL A 64 -7.98 4.87 14.68
C VAL A 64 -7.52 4.61 13.24
N ILE A 65 -7.98 5.43 12.31
CA ILE A 65 -7.51 5.49 10.92
C ILE A 65 -6.39 6.52 10.85
N ILE A 66 -5.19 6.10 10.44
CA ILE A 66 -4.03 6.95 10.32
C ILE A 66 -3.74 7.19 8.84
N ALA A 67 -3.94 8.43 8.40
CA ALA A 67 -3.79 8.90 7.03
C ALA A 67 -2.97 10.22 6.96
N SER A 68 -2.13 10.44 7.96
CA SER A 68 -1.13 11.51 7.99
C SER A 68 -0.01 11.26 6.97
N PRO A 69 0.93 12.18 6.76
CA PRO A 69 2.15 11.90 5.97
C PRO A 69 2.96 10.72 6.54
N ASN A 70 3.60 9.94 5.66
CA ASN A 70 4.28 8.68 5.97
C ASN A 70 5.20 8.75 7.20
N TYR A 71 5.99 9.80 7.30
CA TYR A 71 6.97 10.01 8.39
C TYR A 71 6.32 10.35 9.75
N LEU A 72 5.00 10.51 9.78
CA LEU A 72 4.21 10.79 10.99
C LEU A 72 3.33 9.61 11.44
N HIS A 73 3.42 8.43 10.81
CA HIS A 73 2.55 7.29 11.13
C HIS A 73 2.86 6.66 12.48
N LYS A 74 4.13 6.59 12.88
CA LYS A 74 4.56 5.83 14.07
C LYS A 74 3.92 6.30 15.36
N ALA A 75 3.97 7.61 15.61
CA ALA A 75 3.48 8.16 16.87
C ALA A 75 1.98 7.89 17.13
N PRO A 76 1.05 8.18 16.18
CA PRO A 76 -0.36 7.89 16.39
C PRO A 76 -0.68 6.40 16.48
N VAL A 77 0.06 5.52 15.76
CA VAL A 77 -0.13 4.06 15.88
C VAL A 77 0.17 3.62 17.30
N ILE A 78 1.33 4.00 17.83
CA ILE A 78 1.75 3.62 19.20
C ILE A 78 0.80 4.20 20.24
N ALA A 79 0.36 5.46 20.08
CA ALA A 79 -0.59 6.11 20.98
C ALA A 79 -1.96 5.39 20.98
N ALA A 80 -2.49 5.06 19.80
CA ALA A 80 -3.74 4.33 19.66
C ALA A 80 -3.64 2.92 20.28
N ALA A 81 -2.56 2.18 19.99
CA ALA A 81 -2.33 0.86 20.56
C ALA A 81 -2.28 0.89 22.09
N LYS A 82 -1.51 1.79 22.68
CA LYS A 82 -1.43 1.99 24.14
C LYS A 82 -2.79 2.34 24.78
N ALA A 83 -3.66 3.00 24.04
CA ALA A 83 -5.02 3.33 24.45
C ALA A 83 -6.03 2.16 24.20
N GLY A 84 -5.56 1.00 23.76
CA GLY A 84 -6.41 -0.15 23.48
C GLY A 84 -7.28 -0.01 22.23
N LYS A 85 -6.92 0.87 21.30
CA LYS A 85 -7.66 1.09 20.04
C LYS A 85 -7.12 0.24 18.93
N HIS A 86 -8.02 -0.32 18.10
CA HIS A 86 -7.63 -0.93 16.83
C HIS A 86 -7.05 0.13 15.89
N VAL A 87 -6.19 -0.27 14.97
CA VAL A 87 -5.47 0.64 14.08
C VAL A 87 -5.61 0.21 12.63
N PHE A 88 -6.00 1.15 11.77
CA PHE A 88 -5.77 1.11 10.34
C PHE A 88 -4.72 2.18 9.99
N CYS A 89 -3.63 1.77 9.37
CA CYS A 89 -2.55 2.69 8.97
C CYS A 89 -2.39 2.70 7.45
N GLU A 90 -2.44 3.88 6.86
CA GLU A 90 -2.15 4.04 5.44
C GLU A 90 -0.73 3.60 5.07
N LYS A 91 -0.59 3.25 3.82
CA LYS A 91 0.70 2.86 3.23
C LYS A 91 1.52 4.10 2.78
N PRO A 92 2.84 4.02 2.77
CA PRO A 92 3.66 3.00 3.43
C PRO A 92 3.50 3.12 4.95
N ILE A 93 3.58 1.99 5.64
CA ILE A 93 3.36 1.94 7.10
C ILE A 93 4.35 2.84 7.83
N ALA A 94 5.63 2.78 7.45
CA ALA A 94 6.70 3.63 7.95
C ALA A 94 7.81 3.77 6.89
N LEU A 95 8.85 4.53 7.18
CA LEU A 95 9.98 4.78 6.28
C LEU A 95 11.16 3.80 6.49
N ASN A 96 11.10 2.94 7.48
CA ASN A 96 12.12 1.93 7.77
C ASN A 96 11.50 0.72 8.48
N TYR A 97 12.24 -0.38 8.45
CA TYR A 97 11.81 -1.64 9.06
C TYR A 97 11.58 -1.54 10.57
N GLN A 98 12.48 -0.86 11.31
CA GLN A 98 12.39 -0.79 12.76
C GLN A 98 11.11 -0.07 13.21
N ASP A 99 10.76 1.04 12.55
CA ASP A 99 9.53 1.75 12.85
C ASP A 99 8.29 0.90 12.55
N CYS A 100 8.28 0.16 11.42
CA CYS A 100 7.20 -0.79 11.13
C CYS A 100 7.08 -1.85 12.24
N LYS A 101 8.21 -2.42 12.65
CA LYS A 101 8.27 -3.43 13.71
C LYS A 101 7.75 -2.90 15.03
N ASP A 102 8.20 -1.73 15.46
CA ASP A 102 7.76 -1.09 16.71
C ASP A 102 6.25 -0.85 16.72
N MET A 103 5.67 -0.43 15.59
CA MET A 103 4.23 -0.20 15.45
C MET A 103 3.43 -1.51 15.56
N VAL A 104 3.90 -2.56 14.89
CA VAL A 104 3.24 -3.88 14.91
C VAL A 104 3.35 -4.51 16.30
N ASP A 105 4.53 -4.45 16.90
CA ASP A 105 4.79 -4.99 18.24
C ASP A 105 3.91 -4.28 19.28
N ALA A 106 3.82 -2.96 19.24
CA ALA A 106 2.94 -2.19 20.13
C ALA A 106 1.46 -2.60 20.02
N CYS A 107 0.97 -2.82 18.81
CA CYS A 107 -0.40 -3.30 18.60
C CYS A 107 -0.59 -4.74 19.10
N LYS A 108 0.41 -5.61 18.88
CA LYS A 108 0.40 -7.00 19.35
C LYS A 108 0.43 -7.08 20.87
N GLU A 109 1.29 -6.32 21.53
CA GLU A 109 1.39 -6.25 22.99
C GLU A 109 0.11 -5.72 23.63
N ALA A 110 -0.54 -4.75 23.00
CA ALA A 110 -1.82 -4.22 23.44
C ALA A 110 -3.03 -5.14 23.13
N GLY A 111 -2.85 -6.23 22.40
CA GLY A 111 -3.92 -7.13 21.97
C GLY A 111 -4.91 -6.51 20.99
N VAL A 112 -4.51 -5.46 20.26
CA VAL A 112 -5.38 -4.76 19.31
C VAL A 112 -5.05 -5.16 17.87
N THR A 113 -6.03 -5.01 16.97
CA THR A 113 -5.84 -5.25 15.54
C THR A 113 -5.05 -4.11 14.91
N PHE A 114 -4.02 -4.45 14.16
CA PHE A 114 -3.35 -3.55 13.24
C PHE A 114 -3.65 -3.95 11.80
N MET A 115 -4.01 -3.02 10.93
CA MET A 115 -4.23 -3.25 9.51
C MET A 115 -3.52 -2.19 8.68
N ALA A 116 -2.74 -2.64 7.69
CA ALA A 116 -2.09 -1.77 6.72
C ALA A 116 -3.00 -1.48 5.51
N GLY A 117 -2.89 -0.28 4.94
CA GLY A 117 -3.66 0.19 3.79
C GLY A 117 -3.24 -0.41 2.44
N HIS A 118 -2.90 -1.70 2.39
CA HIS A 118 -2.53 -2.41 1.16
C HIS A 118 -3.74 -2.83 0.33
N VAL A 119 -4.38 -1.85 -0.27
CA VAL A 119 -5.71 -1.98 -0.90
C VAL A 119 -5.74 -2.87 -2.15
N MET A 120 -4.61 -3.05 -2.86
CA MET A 120 -4.59 -3.85 -4.09
C MET A 120 -4.96 -5.31 -3.86
N ASN A 121 -4.67 -5.86 -2.68
CA ASN A 121 -5.06 -7.23 -2.32
C ASN A 121 -6.58 -7.45 -2.29
N PHE A 122 -7.36 -6.37 -2.27
CA PHE A 122 -8.81 -6.39 -2.30
C PHE A 122 -9.40 -6.06 -3.68
N PHE A 123 -8.59 -5.75 -4.66
CA PHE A 123 -9.07 -5.52 -6.03
C PHE A 123 -9.66 -6.80 -6.59
N HIS A 124 -10.81 -6.67 -7.26
CA HIS A 124 -11.52 -7.84 -7.81
C HIS A 124 -10.61 -8.69 -8.71
N GLY A 125 -9.86 -8.06 -9.61
CA GLY A 125 -8.92 -8.75 -10.50
C GLY A 125 -7.84 -9.53 -9.75
N VAL A 126 -7.27 -8.96 -8.67
CA VAL A 126 -6.24 -9.64 -7.86
C VAL A 126 -6.84 -10.83 -7.10
N ARG A 127 -8.01 -10.65 -6.50
CA ARG A 127 -8.72 -11.75 -5.80
C ARG A 127 -9.17 -12.84 -6.75
N HIS A 128 -9.64 -12.47 -7.93
CA HIS A 128 -10.02 -13.42 -8.96
C HIS A 128 -8.80 -14.21 -9.45
N ALA A 129 -7.67 -13.53 -9.69
CA ALA A 129 -6.41 -14.18 -10.03
C ALA A 129 -5.97 -15.19 -8.95
N LYS A 130 -6.03 -14.83 -7.66
CA LYS A 130 -5.74 -15.78 -6.55
C LYS A 130 -6.70 -16.98 -6.57
N ALA A 131 -7.98 -16.78 -6.89
CA ALA A 131 -8.94 -17.88 -7.02
C ALA A 131 -8.60 -18.81 -8.18
N LEU A 132 -8.22 -18.27 -9.34
CA LEU A 132 -7.78 -19.05 -10.51
C LEU A 132 -6.50 -19.83 -10.22
N ILE A 133 -5.51 -19.22 -9.54
CA ILE A 133 -4.28 -19.90 -9.11
C ILE A 133 -4.64 -21.05 -8.17
N LYS A 134 -5.48 -20.82 -7.16
CA LYS A 134 -5.92 -21.85 -6.22
C LYS A 134 -6.68 -22.99 -6.90
N ALA A 135 -7.41 -22.70 -7.97
CA ALA A 135 -8.11 -23.70 -8.79
C ALA A 135 -7.17 -24.48 -9.74
N GLY A 136 -5.87 -24.15 -9.79
CA GLY A 136 -4.89 -24.81 -10.67
C GLY A 136 -4.99 -24.39 -12.13
N GLU A 137 -5.68 -23.28 -12.44
CA GLU A 137 -5.97 -22.87 -13.83
C GLU A 137 -4.72 -22.54 -14.65
N ILE A 138 -3.61 -22.18 -13.99
CA ILE A 138 -2.32 -21.92 -14.65
C ILE A 138 -1.20 -22.87 -14.18
N GLY A 139 -1.55 -23.93 -13.44
CA GLY A 139 -0.57 -24.79 -12.79
C GLY A 139 0.14 -24.07 -11.63
N GLU A 140 1.40 -24.42 -11.39
CA GLU A 140 2.23 -23.77 -10.38
C GLU A 140 2.70 -22.40 -10.86
N VAL A 141 2.59 -21.38 -10.02
CA VAL A 141 3.14 -20.05 -10.33
C VAL A 141 4.66 -20.12 -10.38
N THR A 142 5.25 -19.69 -11.49
CA THR A 142 6.70 -19.68 -11.68
C THR A 142 7.30 -18.30 -11.49
N GLN A 143 6.61 -17.27 -11.97
CA GLN A 143 7.09 -15.89 -11.88
C GLN A 143 5.95 -14.86 -11.91
N VAL A 144 6.23 -13.69 -11.37
CA VAL A 144 5.31 -12.53 -11.41
C VAL A 144 6.07 -11.31 -11.94
N HIS A 145 5.50 -10.62 -12.90
CA HIS A 145 6.03 -9.38 -13.45
C HIS A 145 5.05 -8.24 -13.20
N THR A 146 5.52 -7.21 -12.53
CA THR A 146 4.69 -6.03 -12.22
C THR A 146 5.32 -4.78 -12.80
N LYS A 147 4.52 -4.01 -13.51
CA LYS A 147 4.93 -2.70 -14.00
C LYS A 147 3.95 -1.62 -13.57
N ARG A 148 4.52 -0.45 -13.24
CA ARG A 148 3.78 0.79 -13.07
C ARG A 148 4.63 1.95 -13.55
N ASN A 149 4.58 2.18 -14.83
CA ASN A 149 5.32 3.22 -15.53
C ASN A 149 4.40 4.35 -15.93
N GLY A 150 4.90 5.56 -15.88
CA GLY A 150 4.22 6.75 -16.37
C GLY A 150 5.19 7.90 -16.52
N PHE A 151 4.72 9.01 -17.03
CA PHE A 151 5.49 10.24 -17.12
C PHE A 151 4.88 11.26 -16.16
N GLU A 152 5.74 11.85 -15.34
CA GLU A 152 5.38 13.00 -14.51
C GLU A 152 6.10 14.24 -15.03
N ASP A 153 5.35 15.31 -15.15
CA ASP A 153 5.86 16.60 -15.59
C ASP A 153 6.38 17.43 -14.41
N VAL A 154 7.04 18.52 -14.72
CA VAL A 154 7.53 19.52 -13.76
C VAL A 154 6.40 19.98 -12.85
N GLN A 155 6.69 20.11 -11.56
CA GLN A 155 5.75 20.59 -10.55
C GLN A 155 6.05 22.05 -10.20
N ASP A 156 5.03 22.87 -10.03
CA ASP A 156 5.20 24.25 -9.57
C ASP A 156 5.72 24.30 -8.13
N GLU A 157 5.21 23.40 -7.28
CA GLU A 157 5.66 23.21 -5.91
C GLU A 157 5.95 21.73 -5.62
N ILE A 158 7.10 21.44 -5.00
CA ILE A 158 7.48 20.09 -4.61
C ILE A 158 6.77 19.69 -3.34
N SER A 159 5.86 18.73 -3.46
CA SER A 159 5.20 18.14 -2.29
C SER A 159 6.18 17.29 -1.46
N TRP A 160 5.85 17.07 -0.19
CA TRP A 160 6.62 16.18 0.68
C TRP A 160 6.80 14.75 0.11
N LYS A 161 5.90 14.34 -0.78
CA LYS A 161 5.95 13.03 -1.46
C LYS A 161 7.16 12.87 -2.38
N LYS A 162 7.71 13.97 -2.87
CA LYS A 162 8.89 13.99 -3.74
C LYS A 162 10.21 14.18 -2.97
N ILE A 163 10.13 14.30 -1.66
CA ILE A 163 11.29 14.44 -0.78
C ILE A 163 11.55 13.07 -0.13
N ARG A 164 12.64 12.41 -0.51
CA ARG A 164 13.00 11.05 -0.05
C ARG A 164 13.02 10.91 1.46
N ALA A 165 13.55 11.91 2.17
CA ALA A 165 13.59 11.91 3.63
C ALA A 165 12.20 11.89 4.29
N LYS A 166 11.14 12.29 3.56
CA LYS A 166 9.75 12.33 4.03
C LYS A 166 8.89 11.23 3.43
N SER A 167 9.10 10.90 2.17
CA SER A 167 8.31 9.89 1.45
C SER A 167 8.86 8.47 1.63
N GLY A 168 10.16 8.32 1.84
CA GLY A 168 10.92 7.07 1.74
C GLY A 168 11.43 6.82 0.31
N GLY A 169 11.08 7.68 -0.64
CA GLY A 169 11.41 7.55 -2.05
C GLY A 169 10.35 6.81 -2.86
N HIS A 170 10.58 6.70 -4.16
CA HIS A 170 9.62 6.19 -5.12
C HIS A 170 9.14 4.76 -4.81
N LEU A 171 10.03 3.89 -4.32
CA LEU A 171 9.70 2.53 -3.89
C LEU A 171 8.59 2.52 -2.82
N TYR A 172 8.70 3.37 -1.79
CA TYR A 172 7.72 3.46 -0.71
C TYR A 172 6.40 4.07 -1.19
N HIS A 173 6.48 5.02 -2.11
CA HIS A 173 5.29 5.64 -2.70
C HIS A 173 4.44 4.61 -3.48
N HIS A 174 5.09 3.70 -4.21
CA HIS A 174 4.47 2.66 -5.02
C HIS A 174 4.58 1.25 -4.40
N ILE A 175 4.57 1.15 -3.08
CA ILE A 175 4.65 -0.11 -2.33
C ILE A 175 3.51 -1.10 -2.64
N HIS A 176 2.42 -0.62 -3.21
CA HIS A 176 1.25 -1.43 -3.55
C HIS A 176 1.56 -2.60 -4.48
N GLU A 177 2.39 -2.37 -5.49
CA GLU A 177 2.76 -3.37 -6.48
C GLU A 177 3.66 -4.44 -5.86
N LEU A 178 4.57 -4.04 -4.96
CA LEU A 178 5.40 -4.98 -4.21
C LEU A 178 4.54 -5.86 -3.30
N ASP A 179 3.66 -5.27 -2.52
CA ASP A 179 2.75 -5.99 -1.64
C ASP A 179 1.81 -6.93 -2.43
N CYS A 180 1.25 -6.48 -3.55
CA CYS A 180 0.42 -7.30 -4.43
C CYS A 180 1.22 -8.50 -5.00
N THR A 181 2.47 -8.29 -5.41
CA THR A 181 3.37 -9.34 -5.89
C THR A 181 3.60 -10.38 -4.79
N LEU A 182 3.94 -9.96 -3.58
CA LEU A 182 4.13 -10.86 -2.44
C LEU A 182 2.84 -11.59 -2.06
N PHE A 183 1.70 -10.91 -2.12
CA PHE A 183 0.39 -11.53 -1.91
C PHE A 183 0.10 -12.64 -2.93
N ILE A 184 0.46 -12.45 -4.20
CA ILE A 184 0.29 -13.45 -5.26
C ILE A 184 1.26 -14.62 -5.07
N MET A 185 2.54 -14.32 -4.83
CA MET A 185 3.60 -15.31 -4.63
C MET A 185 3.38 -16.19 -3.40
N ASP A 186 2.77 -15.64 -2.36
CA ASP A 186 2.51 -16.29 -1.07
C ASP A 186 3.77 -16.86 -0.41
N GLU A 187 4.90 -16.18 -0.61
CA GLU A 187 6.22 -16.55 -0.10
C GLU A 187 7.04 -15.30 0.19
N THR A 188 7.93 -15.35 1.15
CA THR A 188 8.89 -14.28 1.45
C THR A 188 10.13 -14.44 0.57
N PRO A 189 10.60 -13.39 -0.11
CA PRO A 189 11.80 -13.48 -0.92
C PRO A 189 13.04 -13.73 -0.05
N SER A 190 13.94 -14.58 -0.55
CA SER A 190 15.25 -14.87 0.07
C SER A 190 16.34 -13.91 -0.39
N LEU A 191 16.19 -13.33 -1.60
CA LEU A 191 17.11 -12.35 -2.15
C LEU A 191 16.35 -11.22 -2.85
N VAL A 192 16.85 -10.00 -2.69
CA VAL A 192 16.38 -8.81 -3.42
C VAL A 192 17.54 -8.15 -4.14
N SER A 193 17.40 -7.94 -5.44
CA SER A 193 18.31 -7.12 -6.24
C SER A 193 17.56 -5.88 -6.72
N MET A 194 18.18 -4.71 -6.57
CA MET A 194 17.53 -3.44 -6.93
C MET A 194 18.51 -2.50 -7.63
N ALA A 195 18.06 -1.93 -8.74
CA ALA A 195 18.69 -0.77 -9.39
C ALA A 195 17.67 0.38 -9.39
N ALA A 196 18.08 1.54 -8.94
CA ALA A 196 17.24 2.73 -8.90
C ALA A 196 18.06 3.99 -9.11
N GLY A 197 17.46 5.02 -9.67
CA GLY A 197 18.12 6.29 -9.87
C GLY A 197 17.19 7.38 -10.35
N ASN A 198 17.64 8.61 -10.15
CA ASN A 198 17.05 9.79 -10.77
C ASN A 198 17.85 10.09 -12.04
N VAL A 199 17.31 9.68 -13.20
CA VAL A 199 18.02 9.75 -14.51
C VAL A 199 17.48 10.85 -15.41
N ALA A 200 16.18 11.12 -15.39
CA ALA A 200 15.52 12.11 -16.24
C ALA A 200 15.02 13.34 -15.45
N HIS A 201 14.48 13.16 -14.28
CA HIS A 201 13.87 14.20 -13.46
C HIS A 201 14.88 14.87 -12.53
N LYS A 202 15.82 15.61 -13.12
CA LYS A 202 16.87 16.31 -12.37
C LYS A 202 16.50 17.76 -12.09
N GLY A 203 16.91 18.24 -10.91
CA GLY A 203 16.77 19.63 -10.51
C GLY A 203 15.66 19.89 -9.48
N GLU A 204 15.61 21.13 -9.03
CA GLU A 204 14.79 21.55 -7.87
C GLU A 204 13.28 21.31 -8.04
N LYS A 205 12.79 21.26 -9.28
CA LYS A 205 11.36 21.11 -9.59
C LYS A 205 10.86 19.66 -9.62
N PHE A 206 11.71 18.68 -9.35
CA PHE A 206 11.34 17.26 -9.39
C PHE A 206 11.51 16.54 -8.03
N GLY A 207 12.19 17.16 -7.08
CA GLY A 207 12.56 16.52 -5.83
C GLY A 207 13.79 15.61 -5.95
N ASP A 208 13.95 14.70 -5.00
CA ASP A 208 15.11 13.81 -4.89
C ASP A 208 14.73 12.30 -4.90
N GLU A 209 13.55 11.97 -5.42
CA GLU A 209 13.12 10.58 -5.62
C GLU A 209 13.79 9.96 -6.85
N ASP A 210 13.90 8.62 -6.86
CA ASP A 210 14.23 7.88 -8.06
C ASP A 210 13.07 7.98 -9.06
N ASP A 211 13.38 8.23 -10.33
CA ASP A 211 12.39 8.23 -11.40
C ASP A 211 12.37 6.93 -12.21
N VAL A 212 13.32 6.02 -11.90
CA VAL A 212 13.36 4.63 -12.36
C VAL A 212 13.72 3.72 -11.19
N VAL A 213 12.95 2.66 -11.01
CA VAL A 213 13.22 1.58 -10.04
C VAL A 213 12.99 0.23 -10.69
N LEU A 214 14.00 -0.63 -10.65
CA LEU A 214 13.97 -2.00 -11.13
C LEU A 214 14.30 -2.94 -9.98
N ILE A 215 13.44 -3.93 -9.72
CA ILE A 215 13.63 -4.91 -8.65
C ILE A 215 13.48 -6.31 -9.20
N THR A 216 14.34 -7.21 -8.73
CA THR A 216 14.19 -8.66 -8.85
C THR A 216 14.11 -9.27 -7.47
N LEU A 217 13.13 -10.12 -7.25
CA LEU A 217 12.97 -10.95 -6.06
C LEU A 217 13.24 -12.40 -6.41
N GLU A 218 14.04 -13.07 -5.60
CA GLU A 218 14.29 -14.50 -5.69
C GLU A 218 13.71 -15.18 -4.45
N PHE A 219 13.10 -16.34 -4.62
CA PHE A 219 12.43 -17.10 -3.57
C PHE A 219 13.14 -18.44 -3.36
N GLU A 220 13.09 -18.99 -2.14
CA GLU A 220 13.70 -20.30 -1.85
C GLU A 220 13.12 -21.43 -2.70
N SER A 221 11.86 -21.31 -3.12
CA SER A 221 11.22 -22.23 -4.06
C SER A 221 11.81 -22.24 -5.47
N GLY A 222 12.76 -21.35 -5.80
CA GLY A 222 13.32 -21.15 -7.14
C GLY A 222 12.44 -20.27 -8.04
N ARG A 223 11.35 -19.71 -7.53
CA ARG A 223 10.50 -18.75 -8.25
C ARG A 223 11.11 -17.36 -8.27
N PHE A 224 10.61 -16.51 -9.17
CA PHE A 224 11.09 -15.15 -9.34
C PHE A 224 9.94 -14.14 -9.39
N ALA A 225 10.25 -12.89 -9.03
CA ALA A 225 9.40 -11.77 -9.41
C ALA A 225 10.24 -10.58 -9.87
N THR A 226 9.72 -9.82 -10.83
CA THR A 226 10.33 -8.58 -11.28
C THR A 226 9.33 -7.44 -11.17
N LEU A 227 9.81 -6.29 -10.71
CA LEU A 227 9.01 -5.10 -10.57
C LEU A 227 9.73 -3.92 -11.20
N GLN A 228 8.98 -3.12 -11.95
CA GLN A 228 9.48 -1.91 -12.58
C GLN A 228 8.52 -0.76 -12.28
N TRP A 229 9.08 0.31 -11.74
CA TRP A 229 8.36 1.57 -11.53
C TRP A 229 9.13 2.73 -12.10
N GLY A 230 8.40 3.76 -12.47
CA GLY A 230 9.03 5.01 -12.78
C GLY A 230 8.08 6.09 -13.25
N SER A 231 8.58 7.32 -13.13
CA SER A 231 7.89 8.52 -13.53
C SER A 231 8.50 9.17 -14.79
N SER A 232 9.51 8.54 -15.38
CA SER A 232 10.22 9.02 -16.58
C SER A 232 9.90 8.23 -17.86
N PHE A 233 8.84 7.45 -17.86
CA PHE A 233 8.45 6.59 -18.97
C PHE A 233 7.33 7.24 -19.80
N HIS A 234 7.62 7.61 -21.04
CA HIS A 234 6.63 8.16 -21.96
C HIS A 234 5.58 7.16 -22.43
N TYR A 235 5.89 5.85 -22.38
CA TYR A 235 4.91 4.79 -22.62
C TYR A 235 4.35 4.30 -21.28
N PRO A 236 3.09 4.64 -20.96
CA PRO A 236 2.49 4.25 -19.69
C PRO A 236 2.13 2.77 -19.69
N GLU A 237 2.45 2.08 -18.59
CA GLU A 237 2.10 0.68 -18.36
C GLU A 237 1.72 0.49 -16.89
N HIS A 238 0.61 -0.18 -16.63
CA HIS A 238 0.26 -0.59 -15.28
C HIS A 238 -0.41 -1.96 -15.32
N TYR A 239 0.33 -3.00 -14.96
CA TYR A 239 -0.18 -4.38 -14.96
C TYR A 239 0.53 -5.27 -13.95
N VAL A 240 -0.11 -6.42 -13.67
CA VAL A 240 0.48 -7.57 -13.00
C VAL A 240 0.30 -8.78 -13.93
N LEU A 241 1.42 -9.37 -14.38
CA LEU A 241 1.45 -10.58 -15.18
C LEU A 241 1.96 -11.73 -14.31
N ILE A 242 1.18 -12.80 -14.23
CA ILE A 242 1.47 -13.99 -13.45
C ILE A 242 1.66 -15.14 -14.42
N GLU A 243 2.85 -15.71 -14.44
CA GLU A 243 3.18 -16.87 -15.26
C GLU A 243 3.11 -18.15 -14.43
N GLY A 244 2.52 -19.17 -14.99
CA GLY A 244 2.44 -20.50 -14.40
C GLY A 244 2.91 -21.57 -15.38
N THR A 245 3.00 -22.82 -14.91
CA THR A 245 3.51 -23.95 -15.70
C THR A 245 2.59 -24.34 -16.87
N THR A 246 1.30 -23.99 -16.83
CA THR A 246 0.31 -24.38 -17.86
C THR A 246 -0.48 -23.20 -18.42
N GLY A 247 -0.20 -21.97 -17.99
CA GLY A 247 -0.90 -20.77 -18.46
C GLY A 247 -0.42 -19.52 -17.74
N ALA A 248 -1.05 -18.39 -18.05
CA ALA A 248 -0.75 -17.12 -17.43
C ALA A 248 -2.01 -16.32 -17.07
N ILE A 249 -1.87 -15.37 -16.14
CA ILE A 249 -2.92 -14.41 -15.83
C ILE A 249 -2.35 -13.01 -15.99
N LEU A 250 -2.99 -12.18 -16.79
CA LEU A 250 -2.67 -10.76 -16.91
C LEU A 250 -3.77 -9.92 -16.27
N ILE A 251 -3.40 -9.10 -15.29
CA ILE A 251 -4.26 -8.07 -14.69
C ILE A 251 -3.81 -6.72 -15.24
N ASP A 252 -4.54 -6.20 -16.21
CA ASP A 252 -4.31 -4.90 -16.82
C ASP A 252 -5.01 -3.81 -15.99
N MET A 253 -4.23 -3.14 -15.16
CA MET A 253 -4.73 -2.09 -14.27
C MET A 253 -5.06 -0.79 -15.03
N GLN A 254 -4.43 -0.57 -16.18
CA GLN A 254 -4.65 0.63 -16.99
C GLN A 254 -5.99 0.56 -17.70
N ASN A 255 -6.32 -0.59 -18.28
CA ASN A 255 -7.56 -0.80 -19.03
C ASN A 255 -8.65 -1.47 -18.20
N THR A 256 -8.38 -1.77 -16.92
CA THR A 256 -9.31 -2.45 -16.02
C THR A 256 -9.81 -3.80 -16.55
N ALA A 257 -8.92 -4.51 -17.24
CA ALA A 257 -9.18 -5.82 -17.84
C ALA A 257 -8.36 -6.92 -17.17
N GLY A 258 -8.86 -8.15 -17.20
CA GLY A 258 -8.14 -9.32 -16.75
C GLY A 258 -8.24 -10.44 -17.79
N TYR A 259 -7.15 -11.20 -17.94
CA TYR A 259 -7.06 -12.25 -18.92
C TYR A 259 -6.47 -13.52 -18.30
N LEU A 260 -7.16 -14.65 -18.48
CA LEU A 260 -6.59 -15.97 -18.34
C LEU A 260 -6.07 -16.42 -19.71
N ILE A 261 -4.81 -16.81 -19.79
CA ILE A 261 -4.12 -17.17 -21.03
C ILE A 261 -3.76 -18.66 -20.95
N LYS A 262 -4.34 -19.46 -21.85
CA LYS A 262 -4.07 -20.91 -21.96
C LYS A 262 -3.88 -21.28 -23.42
N ALA A 263 -2.85 -22.07 -23.72
CA ALA A 263 -2.53 -22.53 -25.09
C ALA A 263 -2.56 -21.37 -26.12
N GLY A 264 -2.02 -20.21 -25.77
CA GLY A 264 -2.00 -19.00 -26.61
C GLY A 264 -3.35 -18.29 -26.77
N LYS A 265 -4.44 -18.76 -26.15
CA LYS A 265 -5.75 -18.13 -26.20
C LYS A 265 -6.00 -17.28 -24.95
N LYS A 266 -6.52 -16.07 -25.15
CA LYS A 266 -6.92 -15.14 -24.07
C LYS A 266 -8.40 -15.32 -23.74
N HIS A 267 -8.70 -15.63 -22.49
CA HIS A 267 -10.05 -15.64 -21.95
C HIS A 267 -10.21 -14.42 -21.03
N THR A 268 -11.04 -13.48 -21.43
CA THR A 268 -11.24 -12.22 -20.67
C THR A 268 -12.09 -12.50 -19.44
N PHE A 269 -11.68 -11.97 -18.30
CA PHE A 269 -12.53 -11.81 -17.12
C PHE A 269 -12.63 -10.35 -16.71
N LEU A 270 -13.71 -10.00 -16.04
CA LEU A 270 -13.97 -8.61 -15.68
C LEU A 270 -13.06 -8.20 -14.51
N CYS A 271 -12.11 -7.31 -14.79
CA CYS A 271 -11.31 -6.64 -13.77
C CYS A 271 -12.01 -5.31 -13.45
N MET A 272 -13.05 -5.34 -12.61
CA MET A 272 -13.71 -4.09 -12.23
C MET A 272 -12.72 -3.23 -11.44
N LYS A 273 -12.60 -1.94 -11.79
CA LYS A 273 -12.05 -0.93 -10.87
C LYS A 273 -12.70 -1.17 -9.52
N ALA A 274 -11.89 -1.27 -8.48
CA ALA A 274 -12.42 -1.24 -7.12
C ALA A 274 -13.35 -0.03 -7.06
N ARG A 275 -14.67 -0.24 -7.06
CA ARG A 275 -15.57 0.85 -6.74
C ARG A 275 -15.09 1.33 -5.39
N ARG A 276 -15.01 2.64 -5.19
CA ARG A 276 -14.62 3.27 -3.92
C ARG A 276 -15.25 2.59 -2.68
N ARG A 277 -16.39 1.91 -2.84
CA ARG A 277 -17.05 1.05 -1.86
C ARG A 277 -16.22 -0.18 -1.39
N MET A 278 -15.35 -0.77 -2.23
CA MET A 278 -14.59 -1.98 -1.84
C MET A 278 -13.41 -1.70 -0.92
N MET A 279 -12.80 -0.52 -0.98
CA MET A 279 -11.74 -0.13 -0.03
C MET A 279 -12.21 -0.19 1.43
N ILE A 280 -13.48 -0.02 1.67
CA ILE A 280 -14.08 0.13 2.98
C ILE A 280 -14.49 -1.20 3.61
N VAL A 281 -15.02 -2.14 2.81
CA VAL A 281 -15.38 -3.49 3.29
C VAL A 281 -14.15 -4.27 3.75
N ALA A 282 -12.99 -4.00 3.12
CA ALA A 282 -11.72 -4.62 3.51
C ALA A 282 -11.26 -4.25 4.93
N THR A 283 -11.60 -3.03 5.39
CA THR A 283 -11.20 -2.53 6.71
C THR A 283 -11.96 -3.21 7.87
N VAL A 284 -13.13 -3.79 7.58
CA VAL A 284 -14.05 -4.28 8.62
C VAL A 284 -14.03 -5.81 8.80
N THR A 285 -13.57 -6.60 7.82
CA THR A 285 -13.90 -8.03 7.77
C THR A 285 -12.76 -9.03 7.87
N TYR A 286 -11.47 -8.63 8.04
CA TYR A 286 -10.37 -9.60 8.01
C TYR A 286 -9.43 -9.54 9.23
N PRO A 287 -9.23 -10.70 9.92
CA PRO A 287 -8.33 -10.79 11.07
C PRO A 287 -6.85 -10.83 10.67
N ALA A 288 -6.03 -10.42 11.61
CA ALA A 288 -4.60 -10.15 11.64
C ALA A 288 -3.61 -11.19 11.05
N ARG A 289 -4.06 -12.29 10.49
CA ARG A 289 -3.19 -13.42 10.08
C ARG A 289 -2.24 -13.11 8.91
N TRP A 290 -2.58 -12.13 8.07
CA TRP A 290 -1.80 -11.73 6.89
C TRP A 290 -0.75 -10.65 7.15
N MET A 291 -0.84 -9.95 8.27
CA MET A 291 0.07 -8.84 8.59
C MET A 291 1.48 -9.29 8.98
N ALA A 292 1.60 -10.47 9.56
CA ALA A 292 2.90 -10.99 10.01
C ALA A 292 3.82 -11.37 8.84
N GLN A 293 3.27 -11.76 7.69
CA GLN A 293 4.06 -12.18 6.53
C GLN A 293 4.57 -11.02 5.68
N SER A 294 3.77 -9.99 5.46
CA SER A 294 4.18 -8.83 4.65
C SER A 294 5.21 -7.93 5.35
N LEU A 295 5.35 -8.02 6.67
CA LEU A 295 6.25 -7.20 7.48
C LEU A 295 7.55 -7.91 7.85
N MET A 296 7.61 -9.25 7.76
CA MET A 296 8.82 -10.01 8.03
C MET A 296 9.65 -10.23 6.76
N VAL A 297 10.05 -9.19 6.11
CA VAL A 297 11.28 -9.24 5.34
C VAL A 297 12.40 -9.12 6.38
N ASN A 298 12.88 -10.25 6.90
CA ASN A 298 14.17 -10.32 7.56
C ASN A 298 15.19 -9.57 6.68
N PRO A 299 16.29 -9.01 7.23
CA PRO A 299 17.26 -8.29 6.43
C PRO A 299 17.73 -9.19 5.29
N VAL A 300 17.08 -9.06 4.16
CA VAL A 300 17.40 -9.79 2.93
C VAL A 300 18.72 -9.25 2.43
N ASN A 301 19.61 -10.11 2.00
CA ASN A 301 20.87 -9.72 1.38
C ASN A 301 20.58 -8.81 0.17
N VAL A 302 20.73 -7.51 0.35
CA VAL A 302 20.56 -6.52 -0.72
C VAL A 302 21.87 -6.46 -1.50
N ARG A 303 21.91 -7.06 -2.67
CA ARG A 303 22.97 -6.76 -3.65
C ARG A 303 22.64 -5.44 -4.34
N ARG A 304 23.30 -4.36 -3.93
CA ARG A 304 23.37 -3.16 -4.76
C ARG A 304 24.39 -3.44 -5.87
N CYS A 305 23.98 -3.44 -7.12
CA CYS A 305 24.90 -3.29 -8.23
C CYS A 305 25.64 -1.96 -8.05
N GLY A 306 26.96 -2.01 -7.96
CA GLY A 306 27.81 -0.90 -7.60
C GLY A 306 27.58 0.32 -8.48
N SER A 307 27.56 1.47 -7.83
CA SER A 307 27.80 2.77 -8.47
C SER A 307 29.21 2.77 -9.05
N HIS A 308 29.39 2.41 -10.32
CA HIS A 308 30.57 2.83 -11.04
C HIS A 308 30.46 4.33 -11.27
N GLN A 309 31.31 5.07 -10.59
CA GLN A 309 31.66 6.42 -10.98
C GLN A 309 32.21 6.35 -12.42
N LEU A 310 31.56 7.03 -13.34
CA LEU A 310 32.14 7.54 -14.57
C LEU A 310 32.30 9.05 -14.41
#